data_52a1657bdd42f00ca5bb214d13186c4f
#
_entry.id   52a1657bdd42f00ca5bb214d13186c4f
#
_cell.length_a   1.000
_cell.length_b   1.000
_cell.length_c   1.000
_cell.angle_alpha   90.00
_cell.angle_beta   90.00
_cell.angle_gamma   90.00
#
_symmetry.space_group_name_H-M   'P 1'
#
loop_
_entity.id
_entity.type
_entity.pdbx_description
1 polymer ?
#
loop_
_entity_poly.entity_id
_entity_poly.type
_entity_poly.pdbx_seq_one_letter_code
_entity_poly.pdbx_strand_id
1 'polypeptide(L)'
;MRENRFEREVRERMGLVPHFFQTASEAPGLAEQLWAQAKSAYMDNPLPSLFKERLFVHLSRFCEVRYCIVRHTGFLLGKGYPAGDAKAATETIEQVLQWLSRPVPHAMRLEAAITQLEGYAEPRDMPAPHTRGEEDLLDALTVMFVVPARSAQARVAVKHAVGGKNLEYLLAFLAFVRTAHYWTQTHPDLEYESDMIMLMAQHPELARRLLDTADAEWVNAGDALREALTGQLHVLNTELQHRTRNLLSVIRVLFDRTLAKHSTLEGFAEVFTARLDAISRVQVYLSRLEQGEKVTFDGLLQNELAAHAVTLQQITLDGPTGVRLRSSALQTFALALHELVVNAVKYGALAHPAAHLSVRWEVEHPQGEPPMLHVYWQETGVPNVQLDDSAPPGYGRELIERALPYQLKAKTRYELLPDGARCLMSVPVLSEGSAPFSSGEELK
;
A
#
# COMPACT_ATOMS: atom_id res chain seq x y z
N MET A 1 -40.44 -25.62 -27.47
CA MET A 1 -39.20 -25.25 -28.16
C MET A 1 -38.19 -26.40 -28.00
N ARG A 2 -37.47 -26.77 -29.04
CA ARG A 2 -36.36 -27.75 -28.84
C ARG A 2 -35.24 -27.04 -28.08
N GLU A 3 -34.84 -27.57 -26.93
CA GLU A 3 -33.69 -27.13 -26.17
C GLU A 3 -32.46 -27.03 -27.09
N ASN A 4 -31.79 -25.90 -27.10
CA ASN A 4 -30.59 -25.74 -27.94
C ASN A 4 -29.39 -26.50 -27.31
N ARG A 5 -28.31 -26.69 -28.07
CA ARG A 5 -27.12 -27.42 -27.62
C ARG A 5 -26.49 -26.77 -26.39
N PHE A 6 -26.47 -25.46 -26.34
CA PHE A 6 -25.91 -24.66 -25.26
C PHE A 6 -26.70 -24.88 -23.96
N GLU A 7 -28.02 -24.74 -23.98
CA GLU A 7 -28.86 -24.93 -22.77
C GLU A 7 -28.74 -26.37 -22.22
N ARG A 8 -28.60 -27.35 -23.09
CA ARG A 8 -28.39 -28.74 -22.69
C ARG A 8 -27.05 -28.88 -21.93
N GLU A 9 -25.95 -28.33 -22.47
CA GLU A 9 -24.64 -28.36 -21.83
C GLU A 9 -24.69 -27.69 -20.44
N VAL A 10 -25.33 -26.52 -20.32
CA VAL A 10 -25.54 -25.82 -19.06
C VAL A 10 -26.29 -26.68 -18.06
N ARG A 11 -27.41 -27.27 -18.48
CA ARG A 11 -28.25 -28.16 -17.65
C ARG A 11 -27.51 -29.40 -17.17
N GLU A 12 -26.74 -30.04 -18.04
CA GLU A 12 -25.93 -31.21 -17.69
C GLU A 12 -24.90 -30.89 -16.63
N ARG A 13 -24.31 -29.68 -16.69
CA ARG A 13 -23.27 -29.24 -15.77
C ARG A 13 -23.81 -28.62 -14.46
N MET A 14 -24.93 -27.92 -14.47
CA MET A 14 -25.45 -27.20 -13.31
C MET A 14 -26.72 -27.82 -12.70
N GLY A 15 -27.29 -28.85 -13.33
CA GLY A 15 -28.57 -29.44 -12.94
C GLY A 15 -29.82 -28.65 -13.39
N LEU A 16 -29.63 -27.43 -13.84
CA LEU A 16 -30.66 -26.54 -14.37
C LEU A 16 -30.01 -25.51 -15.30
N VAL A 17 -30.82 -24.71 -15.99
CA VAL A 17 -30.32 -23.55 -16.75
C VAL A 17 -30.66 -22.28 -15.97
N PRO A 18 -29.69 -21.64 -15.29
CA PRO A 18 -29.92 -20.37 -14.61
C PRO A 18 -30.41 -19.30 -15.59
N HIS A 19 -31.37 -18.48 -15.17
CA HIS A 19 -31.85 -17.36 -15.98
C HIS A 19 -30.72 -16.38 -16.36
N PHE A 20 -29.66 -16.33 -15.58
CA PHE A 20 -28.42 -15.60 -15.89
C PHE A 20 -27.93 -15.86 -17.31
N PHE A 21 -27.99 -17.09 -17.79
CA PHE A 21 -27.55 -17.47 -19.14
C PHE A 21 -28.61 -17.28 -20.23
N GLN A 22 -29.83 -16.82 -19.87
CA GLN A 22 -30.92 -16.53 -20.78
C GLN A 22 -31.07 -15.04 -21.11
N THR A 23 -30.25 -14.18 -20.49
CA THR A 23 -30.33 -12.71 -20.59
C THR A 23 -29.91 -12.14 -21.94
N ALA A 24 -29.00 -12.77 -22.66
CA ALA A 24 -28.44 -12.25 -23.93
C ALA A 24 -29.19 -12.76 -25.17
N SER A 25 -30.53 -12.73 -25.16
CA SER A 25 -31.35 -13.29 -26.24
C SER A 25 -31.09 -12.67 -27.63
N GLU A 26 -30.74 -11.37 -27.67
CA GLU A 26 -30.44 -10.65 -28.91
C GLU A 26 -28.99 -10.88 -29.40
N ALA A 27 -28.12 -11.40 -28.55
CA ALA A 27 -26.72 -11.68 -28.86
C ALA A 27 -26.30 -13.06 -28.31
N PRO A 28 -26.78 -14.18 -28.88
CA PRO A 28 -26.62 -15.51 -28.32
C PRO A 28 -25.16 -15.92 -28.06
N GLY A 29 -24.20 -15.47 -28.87
CA GLY A 29 -22.78 -15.73 -28.66
C GLY A 29 -22.20 -15.14 -27.36
N LEU A 30 -22.84 -14.13 -26.75
CA LEU A 30 -22.40 -13.59 -25.45
C LEU A 30 -22.70 -14.54 -24.30
N ALA A 31 -23.87 -15.20 -24.31
CA ALA A 31 -24.20 -16.22 -23.31
C ALA A 31 -23.20 -17.38 -23.35
N GLU A 32 -22.77 -17.82 -24.56
CA GLU A 32 -21.75 -18.84 -24.72
C GLU A 32 -20.38 -18.40 -24.20
N GLN A 33 -20.01 -17.12 -24.35
CA GLN A 33 -18.74 -16.58 -23.80
C GLN A 33 -18.78 -16.50 -22.28
N LEU A 34 -19.90 -16.03 -21.70
CA LEU A 34 -20.11 -16.03 -20.24
C LEU A 34 -20.05 -17.46 -19.68
N TRP A 35 -20.63 -18.41 -20.41
CA TRP A 35 -20.56 -19.84 -20.07
C TRP A 35 -19.15 -20.39 -20.14
N ALA A 36 -18.38 -20.04 -21.16
CA ALA A 36 -16.98 -20.46 -21.27
C ALA A 36 -16.15 -19.94 -20.08
N GLN A 37 -16.36 -18.69 -19.65
CA GLN A 37 -15.73 -18.12 -18.47
C GLN A 37 -16.21 -18.84 -17.19
N ALA A 38 -17.51 -19.09 -17.04
CA ALA A 38 -18.06 -19.84 -15.91
C ALA A 38 -17.45 -21.25 -15.82
N LYS A 39 -17.30 -21.95 -16.93
CA LYS A 39 -16.63 -23.26 -16.94
C LYS A 39 -15.21 -23.16 -16.41
N SER A 40 -14.38 -22.31 -16.96
CA SER A 40 -12.95 -22.25 -16.64
C SER A 40 -12.66 -21.68 -15.26
N ALA A 41 -13.33 -20.58 -14.88
CA ALA A 41 -13.02 -19.85 -13.64
C ALA A 41 -13.80 -20.33 -12.43
N TYR A 42 -14.95 -20.98 -12.61
CA TYR A 42 -15.83 -21.38 -11.52
C TYR A 42 -16.02 -22.89 -11.45
N MET A 43 -16.51 -23.58 -12.50
CA MET A 43 -16.84 -25.01 -12.42
C MET A 43 -15.59 -25.90 -12.46
N ASP A 44 -14.72 -25.73 -13.45
CA ASP A 44 -13.50 -26.54 -13.64
C ASP A 44 -12.35 -26.05 -12.74
N ASN A 45 -12.56 -24.97 -12.01
CA ASN A 45 -11.66 -24.46 -10.99
C ASN A 45 -11.60 -25.46 -9.83
N PRO A 46 -10.39 -25.95 -9.45
CA PRO A 46 -10.23 -27.05 -8.48
C PRO A 46 -10.50 -26.70 -7.03
N LEU A 47 -10.87 -25.45 -6.71
CA LEU A 47 -11.31 -25.10 -5.37
C LEU A 47 -12.56 -25.91 -4.95
N PRO A 48 -12.74 -26.23 -3.64
CA PRO A 48 -13.90 -27.00 -3.18
C PRO A 48 -15.23 -26.35 -3.59
N SER A 49 -16.16 -27.15 -4.10
CA SER A 49 -17.43 -26.67 -4.66
C SER A 49 -18.26 -25.88 -3.64
N LEU A 50 -18.41 -26.37 -2.41
CA LEU A 50 -19.12 -25.64 -1.35
C LEU A 50 -18.43 -24.33 -0.96
N PHE A 51 -17.11 -24.30 -0.91
CA PHE A 51 -16.38 -23.07 -0.63
C PHE A 51 -16.66 -22.00 -1.69
N LYS A 52 -16.67 -22.38 -2.98
CA LYS A 52 -17.00 -21.46 -4.08
C LYS A 52 -18.41 -20.88 -3.94
N GLU A 53 -19.40 -21.71 -3.61
CA GLU A 53 -20.77 -21.24 -3.40
C GLU A 53 -20.89 -20.30 -2.20
N ARG A 54 -20.28 -20.65 -1.08
CA ARG A 54 -20.30 -19.84 0.14
C ARG A 54 -19.60 -18.51 -0.07
N LEU A 55 -18.45 -18.49 -0.75
CA LEU A 55 -17.76 -17.26 -1.12
C LEU A 55 -18.62 -16.42 -2.07
N PHE A 56 -19.29 -17.04 -3.03
CA PHE A 56 -20.16 -16.33 -3.96
C PHE A 56 -21.30 -15.62 -3.23
N VAL A 57 -22.04 -16.33 -2.37
CA VAL A 57 -23.12 -15.74 -1.55
C VAL A 57 -22.57 -14.66 -0.63
N HIS A 58 -21.44 -14.89 0.03
CA HIS A 58 -20.80 -13.93 0.93
C HIS A 58 -20.50 -12.60 0.23
N LEU A 59 -19.85 -12.66 -0.93
CA LEU A 59 -19.51 -11.46 -1.72
C LEU A 59 -20.77 -10.80 -2.31
N SER A 60 -21.78 -11.60 -2.71
CA SER A 60 -23.02 -11.06 -3.25
C SER A 60 -23.82 -10.29 -2.19
N ARG A 61 -23.76 -10.71 -0.92
CA ARG A 61 -24.38 -9.95 0.20
C ARG A 61 -23.70 -8.59 0.37
N PHE A 62 -22.36 -8.51 0.31
CA PHE A 62 -21.63 -7.24 0.35
C PHE A 62 -21.92 -6.31 -0.84
N CYS A 63 -22.30 -6.86 -1.99
CA CYS A 63 -22.54 -6.10 -3.22
C CYS A 63 -24.02 -5.95 -3.56
N GLU A 64 -24.92 -6.41 -2.71
CA GLU A 64 -26.39 -6.38 -2.90
C GLU A 64 -26.86 -7.01 -4.23
N VAL A 65 -26.25 -8.11 -4.64
CA VAL A 65 -26.62 -8.78 -5.88
C VAL A 65 -27.61 -9.90 -5.58
N ARG A 66 -28.89 -9.52 -5.40
CA ARG A 66 -29.96 -10.40 -4.91
C ARG A 66 -30.11 -11.69 -5.69
N TYR A 67 -30.12 -11.63 -7.00
CA TYR A 67 -30.20 -12.82 -7.83
C TYR A 67 -29.08 -13.83 -7.50
N CYS A 68 -27.84 -13.35 -7.37
CA CYS A 68 -26.71 -14.22 -7.04
C CYS A 68 -26.83 -14.79 -5.62
N ILE A 69 -27.30 -13.99 -4.63
CA ILE A 69 -27.56 -14.48 -3.27
C ILE A 69 -28.54 -15.66 -3.32
N VAL A 70 -29.68 -15.48 -3.97
CA VAL A 70 -30.76 -16.48 -4.06
C VAL A 70 -30.27 -17.71 -4.82
N ARG A 71 -29.69 -17.54 -6.01
CA ARG A 71 -29.32 -18.68 -6.87
C ARG A 71 -28.20 -19.52 -6.26
N HIS A 72 -27.13 -18.90 -5.75
CA HIS A 72 -26.02 -19.63 -5.15
C HIS A 72 -26.37 -20.24 -3.79
N THR A 73 -27.29 -19.66 -3.03
CA THR A 73 -27.90 -20.33 -1.88
C THR A 73 -28.68 -21.57 -2.33
N GLY A 74 -29.37 -21.51 -3.45
CA GLY A 74 -30.01 -22.68 -4.05
C GLY A 74 -29.04 -23.81 -4.34
N PHE A 75 -27.87 -23.52 -4.90
CA PHE A 75 -26.83 -24.53 -5.13
C PHE A 75 -26.33 -25.13 -3.82
N LEU A 76 -26.10 -24.34 -2.76
CA LEU A 76 -25.79 -24.87 -1.44
C LEU A 76 -26.82 -25.87 -0.93
N LEU A 77 -28.10 -25.63 -1.19
CA LEU A 77 -29.23 -26.47 -0.77
C LEU A 77 -29.54 -27.62 -1.76
N GLY A 78 -28.72 -27.85 -2.77
CA GLY A 78 -28.91 -28.91 -3.75
C GLY A 78 -30.00 -28.60 -4.81
N LYS A 79 -30.35 -27.33 -4.98
CA LYS A 79 -31.19 -26.89 -6.10
C LYS A 79 -30.32 -26.63 -7.31
N GLY A 80 -29.89 -27.71 -7.97
CA GLY A 80 -28.80 -27.76 -8.94
C GLY A 80 -27.50 -28.25 -8.31
N TYR A 81 -26.41 -28.22 -9.09
CA TYR A 81 -25.12 -28.79 -8.67
C TYR A 81 -24.15 -27.69 -8.20
N PRO A 82 -23.69 -27.72 -6.92
CA PRO A 82 -22.75 -26.73 -6.41
C PRO A 82 -21.50 -26.65 -7.30
N ALA A 83 -21.23 -25.47 -7.83
CA ALA A 83 -20.13 -25.20 -8.77
C ALA A 83 -20.03 -26.23 -9.92
N GLY A 84 -21.17 -26.74 -10.40
CA GLY A 84 -21.24 -27.73 -11.49
C GLY A 84 -20.78 -29.13 -11.10
N ASP A 85 -20.65 -29.43 -9.82
CA ASP A 85 -20.25 -30.76 -9.30
C ASP A 85 -21.47 -31.52 -8.76
N ALA A 86 -21.99 -32.47 -9.53
CA ALA A 86 -23.13 -33.30 -9.16
C ALA A 86 -22.87 -34.22 -7.97
N LYS A 87 -21.62 -34.37 -7.53
CA LYS A 87 -21.21 -35.20 -6.38
C LYS A 87 -20.90 -34.37 -5.15
N ALA A 88 -20.91 -33.02 -5.27
CA ALA A 88 -20.65 -32.17 -4.14
C ALA A 88 -21.68 -32.40 -3.02
N ALA A 89 -21.19 -32.32 -1.78
CA ALA A 89 -22.08 -32.29 -0.64
C ALA A 89 -22.97 -31.03 -0.70
N THR A 90 -24.13 -31.07 -0.06
CA THR A 90 -25.06 -29.96 0.06
C THR A 90 -25.28 -29.63 1.55
N GLU A 91 -25.75 -28.45 1.82
CA GLU A 91 -26.07 -28.00 3.18
C GLU A 91 -27.55 -28.16 3.47
N THR A 92 -27.91 -28.28 4.77
CA THR A 92 -29.29 -28.22 5.20
C THR A 92 -29.77 -26.77 5.30
N ILE A 93 -31.09 -26.57 5.34
CA ILE A 93 -31.67 -25.23 5.51
C ILE A 93 -31.19 -24.61 6.83
N GLU A 94 -31.09 -25.37 7.89
CA GLU A 94 -30.61 -24.92 9.21
C GLU A 94 -29.15 -24.44 9.14
N GLN A 95 -28.28 -25.17 8.47
CA GLN A 95 -26.88 -24.78 8.26
C GLN A 95 -26.79 -23.48 7.47
N VAL A 96 -27.56 -23.36 6.39
CA VAL A 96 -27.60 -22.14 5.57
C VAL A 96 -28.17 -20.96 6.37
N LEU A 97 -29.25 -21.14 7.14
CA LEU A 97 -29.81 -20.10 8.00
C LEU A 97 -28.80 -19.64 9.06
N GLN A 98 -28.11 -20.59 9.71
CA GLN A 98 -27.05 -20.26 10.67
C GLN A 98 -25.93 -19.46 10.01
N TRP A 99 -25.50 -19.85 8.82
CA TRP A 99 -24.45 -19.17 8.09
C TRP A 99 -24.88 -17.78 7.61
N LEU A 100 -26.10 -17.62 7.09
CA LEU A 100 -26.66 -16.32 6.71
C LEU A 100 -26.88 -15.38 7.91
N SER A 101 -26.97 -15.93 9.13
CA SER A 101 -27.10 -15.16 10.37
C SER A 101 -25.75 -14.63 10.90
N ARG A 102 -24.63 -14.91 10.24
CA ARG A 102 -23.32 -14.38 10.66
C ARG A 102 -23.37 -12.86 10.74
N PRO A 103 -22.75 -12.28 11.78
CA PRO A 103 -22.62 -10.83 11.88
C PRO A 103 -21.78 -10.29 10.73
N VAL A 104 -22.07 -9.06 10.34
CA VAL A 104 -21.28 -8.34 9.34
C VAL A 104 -19.85 -8.16 9.86
N PRO A 105 -18.81 -8.55 9.12
CA PRO A 105 -17.44 -8.31 9.54
C PRO A 105 -17.14 -6.80 9.48
N HIS A 106 -16.76 -6.24 10.63
CA HIS A 106 -16.31 -4.86 10.74
C HIS A 106 -14.81 -4.75 10.42
N ALA A 107 -14.30 -3.52 10.25
CA ALA A 107 -12.92 -3.27 9.80
C ALA A 107 -11.86 -4.01 10.63
N MET A 108 -11.93 -3.96 11.97
CA MET A 108 -11.00 -4.67 12.85
C MET A 108 -11.06 -6.20 12.67
N ARG A 109 -12.23 -6.76 12.32
CA ARG A 109 -12.37 -8.20 12.05
C ARG A 109 -11.66 -8.57 10.75
N LEU A 110 -11.76 -7.73 9.71
CA LEU A 110 -11.08 -7.93 8.43
C LEU A 110 -9.55 -7.84 8.58
N GLU A 111 -9.06 -6.87 9.35
CA GLU A 111 -7.64 -6.74 9.67
C GLU A 111 -7.12 -7.93 10.48
N ALA A 112 -7.88 -8.36 11.50
CA ALA A 112 -7.54 -9.55 12.29
C ALA A 112 -7.49 -10.82 11.44
N ALA A 113 -8.39 -10.98 10.47
CA ALA A 113 -8.39 -12.10 9.54
C ALA A 113 -7.11 -12.14 8.70
N ILE A 114 -6.70 -11.00 8.14
CA ILE A 114 -5.45 -10.88 7.37
C ILE A 114 -4.25 -11.26 8.26
N THR A 115 -4.17 -10.71 9.48
CA THR A 115 -3.09 -11.01 10.44
C THR A 115 -3.04 -12.49 10.81
N GLN A 116 -4.20 -13.14 11.00
CA GLN A 116 -4.27 -14.59 11.30
C GLN A 116 -3.73 -15.42 10.13
N LEU A 117 -4.06 -15.07 8.89
CA LEU A 117 -3.57 -15.77 7.70
C LEU A 117 -2.05 -15.57 7.51
N GLU A 118 -1.51 -14.41 7.83
CA GLU A 118 -0.07 -14.13 7.82
C GLU A 118 0.69 -14.96 8.86
N GLY A 119 0.04 -15.32 9.97
CA GLY A 119 0.63 -16.09 11.06
C GLY A 119 0.77 -17.61 10.80
N TYR A 120 0.31 -18.13 9.66
CA TYR A 120 0.48 -19.55 9.33
C TYR A 120 1.94 -19.86 9.04
N ALA A 121 2.49 -20.92 9.65
CA ALA A 121 3.89 -21.32 9.43
C ALA A 121 4.14 -21.84 8.00
N GLU A 122 3.16 -22.53 7.43
CA GLU A 122 3.20 -23.11 6.07
C GLU A 122 1.83 -23.01 5.42
N PRO A 123 1.75 -22.99 4.07
CA PRO A 123 0.49 -23.05 3.35
C PRO A 123 -0.29 -24.31 3.72
N ARG A 124 -1.60 -24.17 3.90
CA ARG A 124 -2.53 -25.25 4.24
C ARG A 124 -3.44 -25.56 3.05
N ASP A 125 -4.08 -26.72 3.13
CA ASP A 125 -5.21 -27.01 2.24
C ASP A 125 -6.35 -26.02 2.46
N MET A 126 -7.26 -25.95 1.48
CA MET A 126 -8.46 -25.11 1.60
C MET A 126 -9.22 -25.48 2.88
N PRO A 127 -9.65 -24.49 3.67
CA PRO A 127 -10.28 -24.73 4.96
C PRO A 127 -11.61 -25.49 4.81
N ALA A 128 -11.92 -26.34 5.78
CA ALA A 128 -13.20 -27.02 5.84
C ALA A 128 -14.35 -26.03 6.10
N PRO A 129 -15.57 -26.32 5.61
CA PRO A 129 -16.76 -25.51 5.86
C PRO A 129 -16.99 -25.27 7.36
N HIS A 130 -17.54 -24.10 7.70
CA HIS A 130 -17.90 -23.69 9.07
C HIS A 130 -16.73 -23.62 10.06
N THR A 131 -15.50 -23.55 9.58
CA THR A 131 -14.31 -23.36 10.43
C THR A 131 -13.88 -21.90 10.50
N ARG A 132 -13.17 -21.55 11.59
CA ARG A 132 -12.57 -20.22 11.73
C ARG A 132 -11.62 -19.88 10.56
N GLY A 133 -10.87 -20.86 10.09
CA GLY A 133 -9.96 -20.66 8.94
C GLY A 133 -10.72 -20.32 7.65
N GLU A 134 -11.90 -20.89 7.44
CA GLU A 134 -12.76 -20.48 6.31
C GLU A 134 -13.25 -19.05 6.49
N GLU A 135 -13.68 -18.68 7.69
CA GLU A 135 -14.13 -17.30 7.97
C GLU A 135 -13.02 -16.27 7.73
N ASP A 136 -11.81 -16.53 8.22
CA ASP A 136 -10.67 -15.66 8.01
C ASP A 136 -10.33 -15.52 6.51
N LEU A 137 -10.43 -16.62 5.77
CA LEU A 137 -10.21 -16.60 4.32
C LEU A 137 -11.30 -15.81 3.57
N LEU A 138 -12.58 -16.01 3.90
CA LEU A 138 -13.69 -15.27 3.32
C LEU A 138 -13.54 -13.75 3.58
N ASP A 139 -13.19 -13.37 4.79
CA ASP A 139 -13.01 -11.98 5.20
C ASP A 139 -11.82 -11.33 4.44
N ALA A 140 -10.68 -12.01 4.33
CA ALA A 140 -9.54 -11.52 3.53
C ALA A 140 -9.87 -11.40 2.04
N LEU A 141 -10.60 -12.36 1.48
CA LEU A 141 -11.06 -12.33 0.09
C LEU A 141 -12.07 -11.21 -0.16
N THR A 142 -12.86 -10.83 0.86
CA THR A 142 -13.75 -9.67 0.77
C THR A 142 -12.96 -8.37 0.53
N VAL A 143 -11.86 -8.16 1.27
CA VAL A 143 -10.98 -6.99 1.03
C VAL A 143 -10.42 -7.01 -0.39
N MET A 144 -9.95 -8.17 -0.86
CA MET A 144 -9.42 -8.32 -2.21
C MET A 144 -10.49 -8.07 -3.30
N PHE A 145 -11.72 -8.48 -3.04
CA PHE A 145 -12.83 -8.32 -3.97
C PHE A 145 -13.34 -6.88 -4.03
N VAL A 146 -13.61 -6.27 -2.88
CA VAL A 146 -14.21 -4.92 -2.80
C VAL A 146 -13.21 -3.85 -3.25
N VAL A 147 -11.93 -3.97 -2.88
CA VAL A 147 -10.90 -2.96 -3.18
C VAL A 147 -9.61 -3.60 -3.72
N PRO A 148 -9.60 -4.09 -4.96
CA PRO A 148 -8.44 -4.77 -5.55
C PRO A 148 -7.15 -3.94 -5.53
N ALA A 149 -7.26 -2.63 -5.73
CA ALA A 149 -6.11 -1.72 -5.74
C ALA A 149 -5.37 -1.63 -4.39
N ARG A 150 -5.99 -2.05 -3.29
CA ARG A 150 -5.42 -2.03 -1.92
C ARG A 150 -5.26 -3.40 -1.30
N SER A 151 -5.46 -4.43 -2.06
CA SER A 151 -5.45 -5.81 -1.58
C SER A 151 -4.04 -6.41 -1.42
N ALA A 152 -2.97 -5.63 -1.53
CA ALA A 152 -1.60 -6.15 -1.52
C ALA A 152 -1.32 -6.99 -0.28
N GLN A 153 -1.64 -6.49 0.91
CA GLN A 153 -1.45 -7.22 2.16
C GLN A 153 -2.35 -8.45 2.24
N ALA A 154 -3.65 -8.30 1.96
CA ALA A 154 -4.58 -9.43 1.92
C ALA A 154 -4.15 -10.51 0.92
N ARG A 155 -3.64 -10.12 -0.25
CA ARG A 155 -3.10 -11.03 -1.25
C ARG A 155 -1.88 -11.79 -0.75
N VAL A 156 -0.96 -11.13 -0.05
CA VAL A 156 0.21 -11.77 0.57
C VAL A 156 -0.25 -12.76 1.64
N ALA A 157 -1.16 -12.36 2.52
CA ALA A 157 -1.70 -13.19 3.59
C ALA A 157 -2.42 -14.44 3.03
N VAL A 158 -3.28 -14.27 2.04
CA VAL A 158 -3.97 -15.39 1.36
C VAL A 158 -2.95 -16.32 0.68
N LYS A 159 -1.95 -15.76 -0.04
CA LYS A 159 -0.88 -16.58 -0.65
C LYS A 159 -0.14 -17.39 0.39
N HIS A 160 0.15 -16.79 1.53
CA HIS A 160 0.85 -17.45 2.63
C HIS A 160 -0.01 -18.58 3.22
N ALA A 161 -1.32 -18.36 3.39
CA ALA A 161 -2.22 -19.31 4.00
C ALA A 161 -2.55 -20.52 3.11
N VAL A 162 -2.81 -20.32 1.81
CA VAL A 162 -3.31 -21.38 0.92
C VAL A 162 -2.35 -21.71 -0.23
N GLY A 163 -1.22 -21.04 -0.32
CA GLY A 163 -0.22 -21.24 -1.37
C GLY A 163 -0.51 -20.49 -2.68
N GLY A 164 0.53 -20.32 -3.50
CA GLY A 164 0.44 -19.53 -4.74
C GLY A 164 -0.54 -20.09 -5.75
N LYS A 165 -0.62 -21.41 -5.90
CA LYS A 165 -1.53 -22.08 -6.85
C LYS A 165 -3.00 -21.83 -6.50
N ASN A 166 -3.38 -22.00 -5.23
CA ASN A 166 -4.75 -21.75 -4.79
C ASN A 166 -5.10 -20.24 -4.86
N LEU A 167 -4.13 -19.35 -4.61
CA LEU A 167 -4.34 -17.92 -4.81
C LEU A 167 -4.72 -17.61 -6.27
N GLU A 168 -4.03 -18.15 -7.28
CA GLU A 168 -4.38 -17.92 -8.68
C GLU A 168 -5.78 -18.44 -9.03
N TYR A 169 -6.17 -19.59 -8.50
CA TYR A 169 -7.53 -20.10 -8.64
C TYR A 169 -8.57 -19.20 -7.97
N LEU A 170 -8.27 -18.66 -6.78
CA LEU A 170 -9.14 -17.70 -6.10
C LEU A 170 -9.27 -16.40 -6.91
N LEU A 171 -8.18 -15.87 -7.46
CA LEU A 171 -8.22 -14.66 -8.29
C LEU A 171 -9.06 -14.85 -9.56
N ALA A 172 -8.92 -15.99 -10.25
CA ALA A 172 -9.75 -16.30 -11.40
C ALA A 172 -11.23 -16.39 -11.02
N PHE A 173 -11.54 -17.04 -9.90
CA PHE A 173 -12.90 -17.14 -9.40
C PHE A 173 -13.48 -15.76 -9.00
N LEU A 174 -12.73 -14.92 -8.28
CA LEU A 174 -13.17 -13.57 -7.92
C LEU A 174 -13.45 -12.71 -9.17
N ALA A 175 -12.65 -12.85 -10.22
CA ALA A 175 -12.89 -12.16 -11.49
C ALA A 175 -14.22 -12.59 -12.13
N PHE A 176 -14.53 -13.90 -12.11
CA PHE A 176 -15.82 -14.39 -12.57
C PHE A 176 -16.99 -13.87 -11.71
N VAL A 177 -16.88 -13.92 -10.38
CA VAL A 177 -17.91 -13.37 -9.47
C VAL A 177 -18.18 -11.90 -9.80
N ARG A 178 -17.15 -11.11 -10.08
CA ARG A 178 -17.30 -9.70 -10.46
C ARG A 178 -18.00 -9.54 -11.80
N THR A 179 -17.67 -10.37 -12.77
CA THR A 179 -18.38 -10.41 -14.06
C THR A 179 -19.87 -10.74 -13.87
N ALA A 180 -20.16 -11.76 -13.05
CA ALA A 180 -21.52 -12.17 -12.76
C ALA A 180 -22.32 -11.09 -12.03
N HIS A 181 -21.72 -10.40 -11.05
CA HIS A 181 -22.34 -9.28 -10.35
C HIS A 181 -22.67 -8.14 -11.31
N TYR A 182 -21.71 -7.69 -12.11
CA TYR A 182 -21.92 -6.61 -13.07
C TYR A 182 -23.03 -6.97 -14.06
N TRP A 183 -22.97 -8.18 -14.63
CA TRP A 183 -23.96 -8.66 -15.60
C TRP A 183 -25.37 -8.69 -14.99
N THR A 184 -25.50 -9.24 -13.78
CA THR A 184 -26.79 -9.33 -13.09
C THR A 184 -27.35 -7.94 -12.75
N GLN A 185 -26.50 -7.03 -12.25
CA GLN A 185 -26.92 -5.65 -11.90
C GLN A 185 -27.35 -4.84 -13.11
N THR A 186 -26.82 -5.14 -14.29
CA THR A 186 -27.23 -4.50 -15.56
C THR A 186 -28.47 -5.13 -16.20
N HIS A 187 -29.00 -6.21 -15.59
CA HIS A 187 -30.23 -6.88 -16.02
C HIS A 187 -31.22 -6.95 -14.84
N PRO A 188 -31.82 -5.79 -14.44
CA PRO A 188 -32.67 -5.71 -13.24
C PRO A 188 -33.97 -6.53 -13.33
N ASP A 189 -34.40 -6.88 -14.56
CA ASP A 189 -35.59 -7.68 -14.82
C ASP A 189 -35.33 -9.21 -14.71
N LEU A 190 -34.15 -9.60 -14.24
CA LEU A 190 -33.78 -11.00 -14.09
C LEU A 190 -34.58 -11.64 -12.94
N GLU A 191 -35.49 -12.54 -13.29
CA GLU A 191 -36.36 -13.25 -12.34
C GLU A 191 -35.60 -14.42 -11.66
N TYR A 192 -36.08 -14.80 -10.46
CA TYR A 192 -35.58 -16.01 -9.79
C TYR A 192 -36.15 -17.26 -10.47
N GLU A 193 -35.41 -18.35 -10.44
CA GLU A 193 -35.88 -19.65 -10.94
C GLU A 193 -37.02 -20.21 -10.08
N SER A 194 -37.93 -20.95 -10.74
CA SER A 194 -39.12 -21.50 -10.11
C SER A 194 -38.86 -22.40 -8.91
N ASP A 195 -37.73 -23.12 -8.90
CA ASP A 195 -37.27 -23.98 -7.79
C ASP A 195 -36.98 -23.15 -6.53
N MET A 196 -36.37 -21.97 -6.70
CA MET A 196 -36.11 -21.06 -5.58
C MET A 196 -37.34 -20.31 -5.12
N ILE A 197 -38.24 -19.91 -6.03
CA ILE A 197 -39.53 -19.32 -5.67
C ILE A 197 -40.34 -20.28 -4.80
N MET A 198 -40.41 -21.56 -5.21
CA MET A 198 -41.13 -22.59 -4.45
C MET A 198 -40.45 -22.86 -3.09
N LEU A 199 -39.11 -22.92 -3.06
CA LEU A 199 -38.39 -23.14 -1.80
C LEU A 199 -38.61 -22.01 -0.81
N MET A 200 -38.55 -20.76 -1.25
CA MET A 200 -38.81 -19.58 -0.41
C MET A 200 -40.23 -19.52 0.08
N ALA A 201 -41.22 -19.93 -0.75
CA ALA A 201 -42.63 -20.03 -0.32
C ALA A 201 -42.83 -21.10 0.77
N GLN A 202 -42.08 -22.18 0.73
CA GLN A 202 -42.12 -23.27 1.75
C GLN A 202 -41.37 -22.90 3.04
N HIS A 203 -40.37 -22.02 2.95
CA HIS A 203 -39.49 -21.64 4.07
C HIS A 203 -39.44 -20.11 4.25
N PRO A 204 -40.45 -19.51 4.91
CA PRO A 204 -40.58 -18.04 5.05
C PRO A 204 -39.37 -17.39 5.74
N GLU A 205 -38.71 -18.10 6.68
CA GLU A 205 -37.53 -17.56 7.33
C GLU A 205 -36.34 -17.48 6.37
N LEU A 206 -36.17 -18.49 5.54
CA LEU A 206 -35.13 -18.47 4.47
C LEU A 206 -35.44 -17.34 3.47
N ALA A 207 -36.70 -17.19 3.05
CA ALA A 207 -37.10 -16.11 2.16
C ALA A 207 -36.80 -14.72 2.76
N ARG A 208 -37.08 -14.56 4.05
CA ARG A 208 -36.77 -13.32 4.76
C ARG A 208 -35.26 -13.05 4.78
N ARG A 209 -34.42 -14.05 5.06
CA ARG A 209 -32.94 -13.91 5.06
C ARG A 209 -32.35 -13.62 3.68
N LEU A 210 -32.99 -14.12 2.62
CA LEU A 210 -32.53 -13.92 1.24
C LEU A 210 -33.01 -12.61 0.62
N LEU A 211 -34.18 -12.11 1.02
CA LEU A 211 -34.86 -11.00 0.34
C LEU A 211 -35.00 -9.73 1.17
N ASP A 212 -34.99 -9.84 2.50
CA ASP A 212 -35.30 -8.74 3.40
C ASP A 212 -34.10 -7.96 3.95
N THR A 213 -34.44 -7.01 4.81
CA THR A 213 -33.59 -6.01 5.47
C THR A 213 -32.41 -6.57 6.28
N ALA A 214 -32.40 -7.88 6.58
CA ALA A 214 -31.21 -8.49 7.22
C ALA A 214 -29.94 -8.35 6.38
N ASP A 215 -30.10 -8.21 5.06
CA ASP A 215 -28.97 -7.91 4.16
C ASP A 215 -28.66 -6.42 4.07
N ALA A 216 -29.56 -5.54 4.54
CA ALA A 216 -29.27 -4.10 4.57
C ALA A 216 -28.06 -3.77 5.46
N GLU A 217 -27.84 -4.52 6.55
CA GLU A 217 -26.62 -4.36 7.37
C GLU A 217 -25.35 -4.73 6.59
N TRP A 218 -25.41 -5.78 5.77
CA TRP A 218 -24.29 -6.20 4.95
C TRP A 218 -23.99 -5.21 3.82
N VAL A 219 -25.03 -4.69 3.18
CA VAL A 219 -24.93 -3.66 2.15
C VAL A 219 -24.33 -2.39 2.72
N ASN A 220 -24.88 -1.90 3.84
CA ASN A 220 -24.36 -0.70 4.51
C ASN A 220 -22.90 -0.88 4.96
N ALA A 221 -22.54 -2.08 5.45
CA ALA A 221 -21.16 -2.38 5.82
C ALA A 221 -20.25 -2.43 4.58
N GLY A 222 -20.72 -3.01 3.47
CA GLY A 222 -19.99 -3.03 2.21
C GLY A 222 -19.76 -1.64 1.65
N ASP A 223 -20.75 -0.76 1.73
CA ASP A 223 -20.64 0.63 1.31
C ASP A 223 -19.73 1.44 2.24
N ALA A 224 -19.90 1.30 3.56
CA ALA A 224 -19.03 1.93 4.54
C ALA A 224 -17.56 1.46 4.40
N LEU A 225 -17.33 0.17 4.13
CA LEU A 225 -16.00 -0.35 3.86
C LEU A 225 -15.41 0.24 2.57
N ARG A 226 -16.19 0.30 1.49
CA ARG A 226 -15.77 0.95 0.23
C ARG A 226 -15.45 2.41 0.44
N GLU A 227 -16.29 3.12 1.16
CA GLU A 227 -16.12 4.56 1.44
C GLU A 227 -14.90 4.83 2.32
N ALA A 228 -14.71 4.06 3.38
CA ALA A 228 -13.52 4.13 4.23
C ALA A 228 -12.23 3.85 3.44
N LEU A 229 -12.22 2.80 2.62
CA LEU A 229 -11.06 2.44 1.80
C LEU A 229 -10.83 3.43 0.65
N THR A 230 -11.88 4.04 0.10
CA THR A 230 -11.78 5.09 -0.92
C THR A 230 -11.31 6.41 -0.29
N GLY A 231 -11.82 6.75 0.89
CA GLY A 231 -11.37 7.91 1.67
C GLY A 231 -9.88 7.85 2.00
N GLN A 232 -9.39 6.70 2.45
CA GLN A 232 -7.96 6.48 2.67
C GLN A 232 -7.14 6.58 1.36
N LEU A 233 -7.67 6.14 0.19
CA LEU A 233 -7.04 6.33 -1.12
C LEU A 233 -6.95 7.80 -1.50
N HIS A 234 -7.98 8.57 -1.20
CA HIS A 234 -8.00 10.01 -1.48
C HIS A 234 -6.94 10.74 -0.64
N VAL A 235 -6.83 10.43 0.64
CA VAL A 235 -5.82 11.00 1.53
C VAL A 235 -4.40 10.67 1.04
N LEU A 236 -4.12 9.40 0.71
CA LEU A 236 -2.82 8.98 0.18
C LEU A 236 -2.50 9.63 -1.18
N ASN A 237 -3.50 9.73 -2.07
CA ASN A 237 -3.30 10.36 -3.37
C ASN A 237 -3.04 11.87 -3.22
N THR A 238 -3.75 12.52 -2.29
CA THR A 238 -3.52 13.94 -1.96
C THR A 238 -2.13 14.14 -1.38
N GLU A 239 -1.69 13.28 -0.47
CA GLU A 239 -0.34 13.34 0.10
C GLU A 239 0.73 13.09 -0.96
N LEU A 240 0.57 12.08 -1.84
CA LEU A 240 1.47 11.86 -2.99
C LEU A 240 1.53 13.07 -3.92
N GLN A 241 0.39 13.70 -4.22
CA GLN A 241 0.35 14.91 -5.02
C GLN A 241 1.06 16.08 -4.34
N HIS A 242 0.89 16.25 -3.02
CA HIS A 242 1.62 17.26 -2.26
C HIS A 242 3.13 17.00 -2.27
N ARG A 243 3.56 15.78 -2.05
CA ARG A 243 4.98 15.40 -2.10
C ARG A 243 5.57 15.62 -3.50
N THR A 244 4.84 15.23 -4.56
CA THR A 244 5.27 15.44 -5.94
C THR A 244 5.42 16.94 -6.27
N ARG A 245 4.45 17.78 -5.87
CA ARG A 245 4.55 19.23 -6.05
C ARG A 245 5.73 19.82 -5.28
N ASN A 246 5.95 19.37 -4.04
CA ASN A 246 7.10 19.81 -3.23
C ASN A 246 8.41 19.44 -3.90
N LEU A 247 8.55 18.22 -4.40
CA LEU A 247 9.72 17.76 -5.15
C LEU A 247 9.97 18.60 -6.41
N LEU A 248 8.93 18.81 -7.21
CA LEU A 248 9.05 19.63 -8.43
C LEU A 248 9.43 21.08 -8.10
N SER A 249 8.93 21.62 -6.99
CA SER A 249 9.31 22.96 -6.52
C SER A 249 10.78 23.02 -6.10
N VAL A 250 11.27 22.01 -5.39
CA VAL A 250 12.70 21.91 -5.02
C VAL A 250 13.57 21.77 -6.27
N ILE A 251 13.21 20.90 -7.21
CA ILE A 251 13.94 20.71 -8.48
C ILE A 251 13.98 22.02 -9.26
N ARG A 252 12.88 22.76 -9.34
CA ARG A 252 12.83 24.07 -10.02
C ARG A 252 13.78 25.09 -9.39
N VAL A 253 13.73 25.21 -8.07
CA VAL A 253 14.63 26.11 -7.34
C VAL A 253 16.10 25.72 -7.55
N LEU A 254 16.41 24.42 -7.51
CA LEU A 254 17.76 23.92 -7.81
C LEU A 254 18.20 24.24 -9.22
N PHE A 255 17.31 24.06 -10.22
CA PHE A 255 17.56 24.40 -11.61
C PHE A 255 17.89 25.88 -11.77
N ASP A 256 16.98 26.77 -11.34
CA ASP A 256 17.11 28.21 -11.48
C ASP A 256 18.40 28.72 -10.82
N ARG A 257 18.74 28.21 -9.62
CA ARG A 257 19.95 28.63 -8.90
C ARG A 257 21.23 28.03 -9.47
N THR A 258 21.21 26.82 -10.01
CA THR A 258 22.37 26.24 -10.67
C THR A 258 22.63 26.98 -11.98
N LEU A 259 21.57 27.29 -12.72
CA LEU A 259 21.68 28.05 -13.96
C LEU A 259 22.26 29.48 -13.76
N ALA A 260 21.83 30.14 -12.68
CA ALA A 260 22.31 31.49 -12.37
C ALA A 260 23.82 31.56 -12.01
N LYS A 261 24.46 30.44 -11.63
CA LYS A 261 25.85 30.38 -11.18
C LYS A 261 26.83 29.83 -12.20
N HIS A 262 26.37 29.14 -13.23
CA HIS A 262 27.23 28.48 -14.21
C HIS A 262 27.04 29.10 -15.56
N SER A 263 28.16 29.58 -16.15
CA SER A 263 28.19 30.19 -17.46
C SER A 263 28.35 29.19 -18.62
N THR A 264 28.67 27.95 -18.32
CA THR A 264 28.80 26.86 -19.30
C THR A 264 27.77 25.77 -19.07
N LEU A 265 27.31 25.14 -20.17
CA LEU A 265 26.34 24.05 -20.12
C LEU A 265 26.90 22.82 -19.40
N GLU A 266 28.18 22.52 -19.59
CA GLU A 266 28.87 21.40 -18.96
C GLU A 266 28.93 21.57 -17.44
N GLY A 267 29.34 22.75 -16.96
CA GLY A 267 29.39 23.04 -15.51
C GLY A 267 28.00 23.03 -14.87
N PHE A 268 26.99 23.55 -15.60
CA PHE A 268 25.59 23.42 -15.13
C PHE A 268 25.17 21.97 -15.04
N ALA A 269 25.38 21.18 -16.10
CA ALA A 269 24.94 19.78 -16.16
C ALA A 269 25.58 18.92 -15.04
N GLU A 270 26.89 19.08 -14.81
CA GLU A 270 27.62 18.36 -13.75
C GLU A 270 27.00 18.63 -12.38
N VAL A 271 26.86 19.90 -12.01
CA VAL A 271 26.37 20.28 -10.69
C VAL A 271 24.88 19.97 -10.52
N PHE A 272 24.07 20.18 -11.54
CA PHE A 272 22.64 19.91 -11.49
C PHE A 272 22.35 18.41 -11.37
N THR A 273 23.10 17.57 -12.13
CA THR A 273 22.97 16.10 -12.04
C THR A 273 23.35 15.59 -10.64
N ALA A 274 24.48 16.05 -10.09
CA ALA A 274 24.89 15.66 -8.75
C ALA A 274 23.83 15.97 -7.68
N ARG A 275 23.14 17.11 -7.79
CA ARG A 275 22.04 17.51 -6.91
C ARG A 275 20.76 16.68 -7.11
N LEU A 276 20.43 16.31 -8.34
CA LEU A 276 19.33 15.40 -8.64
C LEU A 276 19.58 14.01 -8.05
N ASP A 277 20.83 13.52 -8.15
CA ASP A 277 21.23 12.22 -7.56
C ASP A 277 21.10 12.25 -6.04
N ALA A 278 21.46 13.38 -5.38
CA ALA A 278 21.24 13.56 -3.95
C ALA A 278 19.75 13.49 -3.60
N ILE A 279 18.87 14.20 -4.34
CA ILE A 279 17.42 14.09 -4.14
C ILE A 279 16.92 12.67 -4.34
N SER A 280 17.38 11.97 -5.36
CA SER A 280 16.99 10.58 -5.62
C SER A 280 17.38 9.64 -4.46
N ARG A 281 18.58 9.79 -3.89
CA ARG A 281 18.96 9.04 -2.68
C ARG A 281 18.04 9.33 -1.50
N VAL A 282 17.69 10.59 -1.30
CA VAL A 282 16.75 10.99 -0.24
C VAL A 282 15.38 10.34 -0.41
N GLN A 283 14.86 10.23 -1.65
CA GLN A 283 13.59 9.55 -1.91
C GLN A 283 13.64 8.06 -1.53
N VAL A 284 14.75 7.39 -1.74
CA VAL A 284 14.95 6.00 -1.27
C VAL A 284 14.86 5.93 0.26
N TYR A 285 15.44 6.88 0.99
CA TYR A 285 15.34 6.91 2.47
C TYR A 285 13.91 7.19 2.94
N LEU A 286 13.18 8.09 2.29
CA LEU A 286 11.78 8.36 2.61
C LEU A 286 10.91 7.13 2.38
N SER A 287 11.13 6.41 1.27
CA SER A 287 10.40 5.16 0.99
C SER A 287 10.70 4.06 2.04
N ARG A 288 11.93 3.96 2.52
CA ARG A 288 12.30 3.02 3.60
C ARG A 288 11.64 3.36 4.92
N LEU A 289 11.56 4.65 5.27
CA LEU A 289 10.81 5.10 6.45
C LEU A 289 9.33 4.71 6.39
N GLU A 290 8.69 4.80 5.21
CA GLU A 290 7.31 4.37 4.99
C GLU A 290 7.12 2.85 5.16
N GLN A 291 8.18 2.07 4.91
CA GLN A 291 8.21 0.62 5.13
C GLN A 291 8.54 0.25 6.59
N GLY A 292 8.66 1.24 7.49
CA GLY A 292 8.95 1.04 8.90
C GLY A 292 10.44 0.91 9.23
N GLU A 293 11.34 1.09 8.24
CA GLU A 293 12.78 1.12 8.48
C GLU A 293 13.19 2.41 9.21
N LYS A 294 14.25 2.32 10.02
CA LYS A 294 14.80 3.45 10.77
C LYS A 294 15.86 4.15 9.92
N VAL A 295 15.63 5.42 9.58
CA VAL A 295 16.67 6.25 8.98
C VAL A 295 17.35 7.06 10.07
N THR A 296 18.67 6.90 10.17
CA THR A 296 19.48 7.51 11.22
C THR A 296 20.44 8.54 10.63
N PHE A 297 20.87 9.50 11.45
CA PHE A 297 21.85 10.52 11.05
C PHE A 297 23.18 9.92 10.64
N ASP A 298 23.70 9.01 11.47
CA ASP A 298 24.97 8.31 11.22
C ASP A 298 24.93 7.53 9.90
N GLY A 299 23.84 6.82 9.62
CA GLY A 299 23.66 6.11 8.34
C GLY A 299 23.57 7.05 7.15
N LEU A 300 22.88 8.19 7.28
CA LEU A 300 22.78 9.19 6.24
C LEU A 300 24.16 9.81 5.92
N LEU A 301 24.92 10.20 6.94
CA LEU A 301 26.26 10.77 6.79
C LEU A 301 27.24 9.79 6.13
N GLN A 302 27.25 8.52 6.59
CA GLN A 302 28.10 7.49 6.01
C GLN A 302 27.80 7.24 4.54
N ASN A 303 26.53 7.20 4.17
CA ASN A 303 26.11 6.99 2.77
C ASN A 303 26.48 8.18 1.87
N GLU A 304 26.36 9.42 2.36
CA GLU A 304 26.80 10.59 1.59
C GLU A 304 28.31 10.60 1.39
N LEU A 305 29.10 10.28 2.41
CA LEU A 305 30.56 10.16 2.29
C LEU A 305 30.97 9.03 1.32
N ALA A 306 30.32 7.88 1.40
CA ALA A 306 30.59 6.73 0.52
C ALA A 306 30.25 7.04 -0.96
N ALA A 307 29.19 7.82 -1.24
CA ALA A 307 28.79 8.21 -2.59
C ALA A 307 29.87 9.04 -3.33
N HIS A 308 30.78 9.66 -2.59
CA HIS A 308 31.87 10.47 -3.14
C HIS A 308 33.24 9.74 -3.12
N ALA A 309 33.27 8.42 -2.88
CA ALA A 309 34.46 7.58 -2.83
C ALA A 309 35.58 8.12 -1.91
N VAL A 310 35.20 8.71 -0.79
CA VAL A 310 36.11 9.40 0.11
C VAL A 310 36.93 8.41 0.90
N THR A 311 38.27 8.66 1.00
CA THR A 311 39.17 7.83 1.79
C THR A 311 39.01 8.15 3.27
N LEU A 312 38.65 7.16 4.10
CA LEU A 312 38.37 7.32 5.54
C LEU A 312 39.57 7.79 6.37
N GLN A 313 40.80 7.76 5.83
CA GLN A 313 42.01 8.18 6.53
C GLN A 313 42.06 9.67 6.89
N GLN A 314 41.32 10.50 6.17
CA GLN A 314 41.21 11.94 6.39
C GLN A 314 39.97 12.37 7.18
N ILE A 315 39.19 11.41 7.68
CA ILE A 315 37.90 11.68 8.31
C ILE A 315 37.88 11.10 9.72
N THR A 316 37.43 11.93 10.66
CA THR A 316 37.02 11.47 11.99
C THR A 316 35.52 11.65 12.16
N LEU A 317 34.85 10.54 12.47
CA LEU A 317 33.41 10.53 12.80
C LEU A 317 33.27 10.14 14.28
N ASP A 318 32.63 10.99 15.07
CA ASP A 318 32.49 10.78 16.51
C ASP A 318 31.09 11.18 16.99
N GLY A 319 30.33 10.24 17.53
CA GLY A 319 29.01 10.46 18.08
C GLY A 319 28.17 9.19 18.23
N PRO A 320 26.98 9.29 18.86
CA PRO A 320 26.11 8.16 19.09
C PRO A 320 25.53 7.62 17.79
N THR A 321 25.43 6.29 17.69
CA THR A 321 24.79 5.60 16.55
C THR A 321 23.28 5.51 16.76
N GLY A 322 22.52 5.42 15.68
CA GLY A 322 21.08 5.18 15.73
C GLY A 322 20.22 6.42 15.99
N VAL A 323 20.76 7.65 15.86
CA VAL A 323 20.00 8.90 16.04
C VAL A 323 18.96 9.06 14.93
N ARG A 324 17.68 8.96 15.30
CA ARG A 324 16.56 8.93 14.35
C ARG A 324 16.14 10.33 13.91
N LEU A 325 16.13 10.55 12.60
CA LEU A 325 15.66 11.80 12.00
C LEU A 325 14.13 11.77 11.78
N ARG A 326 13.50 12.94 11.87
CA ARG A 326 12.08 13.12 11.50
C ARG A 326 11.94 13.10 9.98
N SER A 327 10.87 12.49 9.47
CA SER A 327 10.59 12.43 8.02
C SER A 327 10.57 13.80 7.37
N SER A 328 9.98 14.80 8.05
CA SER A 328 9.91 16.19 7.59
C SER A 328 11.29 16.88 7.51
N ALA A 329 12.26 16.41 8.30
CA ALA A 329 13.61 16.95 8.34
C ALA A 329 14.55 16.33 7.31
N LEU A 330 14.27 15.09 6.92
CA LEU A 330 15.21 14.24 6.19
C LEU A 330 15.68 14.85 4.88
N GLN A 331 14.75 15.35 4.05
CA GLN A 331 15.05 15.86 2.72
C GLN A 331 16.00 17.08 2.76
N THR A 332 15.64 18.08 3.56
CA THR A 332 16.44 19.33 3.63
C THR A 332 17.78 19.07 4.32
N PHE A 333 17.78 18.21 5.34
CA PHE A 333 18.99 17.87 6.07
C PHE A 333 19.99 17.06 5.22
N ALA A 334 19.49 16.08 4.46
CA ALA A 334 20.31 15.29 3.54
C ALA A 334 20.91 16.14 2.42
N LEU A 335 20.14 17.10 1.87
CA LEU A 335 20.68 18.05 0.90
C LEU A 335 21.76 18.94 1.51
N ALA A 336 21.60 19.39 2.76
CA ALA A 336 22.62 20.19 3.44
C ALA A 336 23.92 19.39 3.68
N LEU A 337 23.78 18.11 4.11
CA LEU A 337 24.95 17.21 4.23
C LEU A 337 25.61 16.97 2.87
N HIS A 338 24.83 16.74 1.83
CA HIS A 338 25.36 16.59 0.47
C HIS A 338 26.21 17.80 0.05
N GLU A 339 25.69 19.02 0.23
CA GLU A 339 26.43 20.24 -0.10
C GLU A 339 27.71 20.40 0.74
N LEU A 340 27.69 20.02 2.03
CA LEU A 340 28.88 20.04 2.87
C LEU A 340 29.94 19.04 2.37
N VAL A 341 29.53 17.81 2.04
CA VAL A 341 30.43 16.77 1.52
C VAL A 341 31.00 17.21 0.16
N VAL A 342 30.17 17.71 -0.75
CA VAL A 342 30.62 18.21 -2.07
C VAL A 342 31.61 19.35 -1.92
N ASN A 343 31.39 20.30 -1.00
CA ASN A 343 32.29 21.39 -0.73
C ASN A 343 33.63 20.88 -0.16
N ALA A 344 33.59 19.94 0.77
CA ALA A 344 34.78 19.32 1.31
C ALA A 344 35.64 18.60 0.24
N VAL A 345 34.97 17.89 -0.69
CA VAL A 345 35.62 17.17 -1.79
C VAL A 345 36.14 18.12 -2.87
N LYS A 346 35.45 19.21 -3.19
CA LYS A 346 35.85 20.12 -4.28
C LYS A 346 36.85 21.20 -3.82
N TYR A 347 36.67 21.72 -2.63
CA TYR A 347 37.37 22.92 -2.16
C TYR A 347 37.95 22.81 -0.76
N GLY A 348 37.50 21.83 0.01
CA GLY A 348 37.79 21.71 1.43
C GLY A 348 38.79 20.60 1.77
N ALA A 349 38.63 20.04 2.97
CA ALA A 349 39.60 19.11 3.57
C ALA A 349 39.78 17.82 2.76
N LEU A 350 38.80 17.36 2.02
CA LEU A 350 38.87 16.15 1.23
C LEU A 350 39.51 16.33 -0.15
N ALA A 351 39.73 17.59 -0.57
CA ALA A 351 40.52 17.92 -1.76
C ALA A 351 42.03 17.91 -1.53
N HIS A 352 42.50 17.93 -0.28
CA HIS A 352 43.91 18.12 0.09
C HIS A 352 44.37 16.98 0.98
N PRO A 353 45.44 16.21 0.60
CA PRO A 353 45.88 15.03 1.35
C PRO A 353 46.35 15.30 2.80
N ALA A 354 46.82 16.53 3.09
CA ALA A 354 47.25 16.94 4.42
C ALA A 354 46.19 17.55 5.31
N ALA A 355 44.99 17.76 4.75
CA ALA A 355 43.86 18.33 5.50
C ALA A 355 42.99 17.23 6.13
N HIS A 356 42.18 17.62 7.10
CA HIS A 356 41.35 16.71 7.88
C HIS A 356 39.93 17.21 8.06
N LEU A 357 38.97 16.28 7.92
CA LEU A 357 37.56 16.51 8.21
C LEU A 357 37.19 15.82 9.54
N SER A 358 36.68 16.57 10.48
CA SER A 358 36.10 16.04 11.71
C SER A 358 34.62 16.33 11.75
N VAL A 359 33.80 15.29 11.91
CA VAL A 359 32.34 15.42 12.12
C VAL A 359 32.00 14.77 13.46
N ARG A 360 31.64 15.60 14.43
CA ARG A 360 31.18 15.17 15.75
C ARG A 360 29.72 15.48 15.90
N TRP A 361 28.96 14.61 16.59
CA TRP A 361 27.57 14.89 16.92
C TRP A 361 27.19 14.34 18.29
N GLU A 362 26.19 14.99 18.90
CA GLU A 362 25.65 14.61 20.19
C GLU A 362 24.15 14.87 20.23
N VAL A 363 23.43 14.20 21.12
CA VAL A 363 21.99 14.41 21.33
C VAL A 363 21.77 14.97 22.72
N GLU A 364 21.21 16.17 22.77
CA GLU A 364 20.79 16.81 24.00
C GLU A 364 19.29 16.51 24.27
N HIS A 365 18.95 16.20 25.52
CA HIS A 365 17.59 15.95 25.97
C HIS A 365 17.12 17.04 26.93
N PRO A 366 16.70 18.22 26.43
CA PRO A 366 16.23 19.30 27.30
C PRO A 366 14.91 18.91 27.97
N GLN A 367 14.71 19.37 29.25
CA GLN A 367 13.49 19.09 29.99
C GLN A 367 12.29 19.79 29.32
N GLY A 368 11.27 19.01 28.90
CA GLY A 368 10.03 19.53 28.30
C GLY A 368 10.12 19.96 26.85
N GLU A 369 11.25 19.76 26.17
CA GLU A 369 11.44 20.00 24.74
C GLU A 369 11.83 18.71 23.99
N PRO A 370 11.64 18.64 22.67
CA PRO A 370 12.09 17.50 21.88
C PRO A 370 13.62 17.39 21.92
N PRO A 371 14.17 16.17 21.82
CA PRO A 371 15.61 15.97 21.74
C PRO A 371 16.21 16.73 20.56
N MET A 372 17.41 17.27 20.77
CA MET A 372 18.14 18.05 19.79
C MET A 372 19.43 17.34 19.38
N LEU A 373 19.61 17.13 18.09
CA LEU A 373 20.87 16.67 17.48
C LEU A 373 21.75 17.89 17.21
N HIS A 374 22.91 17.95 17.82
CA HIS A 374 23.95 18.93 17.56
C HIS A 374 25.02 18.29 16.67
N VAL A 375 25.27 18.88 15.51
CA VAL A 375 26.31 18.40 14.58
C VAL A 375 27.37 19.47 14.45
N TYR A 376 28.62 19.04 14.64
CA TYR A 376 29.84 19.86 14.56
C TYR A 376 30.67 19.36 13.37
N TRP A 377 30.62 20.07 12.26
CA TRP A 377 31.41 19.84 11.06
C TRP A 377 32.61 20.75 11.10
N GLN A 378 33.82 20.23 11.01
CA GLN A 378 35.05 21.02 11.03
C GLN A 378 36.06 20.48 10.01
N GLU A 379 36.51 21.39 9.15
CA GLU A 379 37.61 21.16 8.20
C GLU A 379 38.81 21.93 8.66
N THR A 380 40.01 21.31 8.59
CA THR A 380 41.29 21.91 8.99
C THR A 380 42.39 21.54 8.04
N GLY A 381 43.45 22.37 7.95
CA GLY A 381 44.60 22.12 7.11
C GLY A 381 44.38 22.40 5.61
N VAL A 382 43.30 23.11 5.27
CA VAL A 382 42.97 23.51 3.88
C VAL A 382 43.85 24.74 3.52
N PRO A 383 44.71 24.63 2.48
CA PRO A 383 45.55 25.76 2.08
C PRO A 383 44.78 26.81 1.30
N ASN A 384 45.12 28.08 1.46
CA ASN A 384 44.66 29.20 0.66
C ASN A 384 43.10 29.37 0.63
N VAL A 385 42.44 29.22 1.79
CA VAL A 385 40.98 29.49 1.90
C VAL A 385 40.73 30.95 1.51
N GLN A 386 39.94 31.17 0.46
CA GLN A 386 39.54 32.52 0.05
C GLN A 386 38.43 32.99 0.99
N LEU A 387 38.78 33.94 1.85
CA LEU A 387 37.86 34.63 2.75
C LEU A 387 37.27 35.85 2.05
N ASP A 388 36.40 35.64 1.06
CA ASP A 388 35.71 36.74 0.37
C ASP A 388 34.26 36.82 0.87
N ASP A 389 34.03 37.72 1.81
CA ASP A 389 32.70 38.02 2.35
C ASP A 389 31.82 38.84 1.36
N SER A 390 32.38 39.33 0.24
CA SER A 390 31.63 40.11 -0.73
C SER A 390 30.93 39.26 -1.79
N ALA A 391 31.33 38.00 -1.96
CA ALA A 391 30.68 37.07 -2.89
C ALA A 391 29.33 36.61 -2.34
N PRO A 392 28.27 36.55 -3.18
CA PRO A 392 26.98 36.05 -2.72
C PRO A 392 27.12 34.58 -2.25
N PRO A 393 26.46 34.24 -1.11
CA PRO A 393 26.56 32.90 -0.53
C PRO A 393 26.22 31.80 -1.55
N GLY A 394 27.02 30.74 -1.55
CA GLY A 394 26.75 29.55 -2.34
C GLY A 394 25.41 28.91 -1.97
N TYR A 395 24.85 28.07 -2.89
CA TYR A 395 23.59 27.38 -2.62
C TYR A 395 23.64 26.55 -1.33
N GLY A 396 24.73 25.83 -1.09
CA GLY A 396 24.91 25.05 0.13
C GLY A 396 24.87 25.90 1.40
N ARG A 397 25.53 27.07 1.38
CA ARG A 397 25.49 28.01 2.51
C ARG A 397 24.08 28.56 2.75
N GLU A 398 23.37 28.90 1.69
CA GLU A 398 21.98 29.37 1.81
C GLU A 398 21.01 28.26 2.30
N LEU A 399 21.21 27.02 1.88
CA LEU A 399 20.47 25.87 2.38
C LEU A 399 20.68 25.71 3.89
N ILE A 400 21.92 25.81 4.35
CA ILE A 400 22.27 25.66 5.77
C ILE A 400 21.79 26.86 6.58
N GLU A 401 22.04 28.09 6.15
CA GLU A 401 21.77 29.30 6.94
C GLU A 401 20.33 29.81 6.86
N ARG A 402 19.55 29.40 5.81
CA ARG A 402 18.16 29.86 5.62
C ARG A 402 17.14 28.74 5.55
N ALA A 403 17.37 27.68 4.73
CA ALA A 403 16.37 26.64 4.55
C ALA A 403 16.20 25.73 5.77
N LEU A 404 17.30 25.29 6.39
CA LEU A 404 17.27 24.50 7.61
C LEU A 404 16.58 25.22 8.79
N PRO A 405 16.94 26.47 9.14
CA PRO A 405 16.23 27.21 10.18
C PRO A 405 14.75 27.40 9.89
N TYR A 406 14.39 27.73 8.67
CA TYR A 406 13.00 27.98 8.29
C TYR A 406 12.14 26.70 8.35
N GLN A 407 12.62 25.60 7.77
CA GLN A 407 11.82 24.38 7.65
C GLN A 407 11.84 23.51 8.92
N LEU A 408 12.98 23.47 9.62
CA LEU A 408 13.21 22.53 10.73
C LEU A 408 13.29 23.23 12.09
N LYS A 409 13.15 24.55 12.15
CA LYS A 409 13.45 25.34 13.35
C LYS A 409 14.88 25.07 13.86
N ALA A 410 15.79 24.72 12.93
CA ALA A 410 17.18 24.46 13.25
C ALA A 410 17.92 25.75 13.61
N LYS A 411 18.94 25.63 14.47
CA LYS A 411 19.94 26.69 14.67
C LYS A 411 21.19 26.29 13.91
N THR A 412 21.66 27.16 13.02
CA THR A 412 22.81 26.85 12.16
C THR A 412 23.81 28.02 12.16
N ARG A 413 25.09 27.70 12.01
CA ARG A 413 26.18 28.66 11.83
C ARG A 413 27.21 28.08 10.90
N TYR A 414 27.53 28.78 9.82
CA TYR A 414 28.55 28.41 8.85
C TYR A 414 29.63 29.49 8.79
N GLU A 415 30.89 29.09 8.95
CA GLU A 415 32.03 30.01 8.97
C GLU A 415 33.16 29.44 8.13
N LEU A 416 33.76 30.30 7.28
CA LEU A 416 35.03 30.05 6.64
C LEU A 416 36.15 30.51 7.56
N LEU A 417 37.10 29.65 7.84
CA LEU A 417 38.27 29.90 8.65
C LEU A 417 39.54 29.96 7.75
N PRO A 418 40.63 30.60 8.20
CA PRO A 418 41.85 30.68 7.39
C PRO A 418 42.42 29.33 6.96
N ASP A 419 42.12 28.24 7.67
CA ASP A 419 42.62 26.89 7.45
C ASP A 419 41.52 25.85 7.13
N GLY A 420 40.28 26.30 6.85
CA GLY A 420 39.17 25.41 6.55
C GLY A 420 37.76 26.01 6.68
N ALA A 421 36.82 25.18 7.07
CA ALA A 421 35.41 25.58 7.28
C ALA A 421 34.87 24.96 8.57
N ARG A 422 33.93 25.65 9.20
CA ARG A 422 33.17 25.15 10.35
C ARG A 422 31.69 25.31 10.10
N CYS A 423 30.91 24.24 10.36
CA CYS A 423 29.44 24.30 10.34
C CYS A 423 28.88 23.69 11.61
N LEU A 424 28.02 24.42 12.29
CA LEU A 424 27.24 23.95 13.44
C LEU A 424 25.79 23.86 13.05
N MET A 425 25.16 22.75 13.35
CA MET A 425 23.73 22.53 13.08
C MET A 425 23.06 21.91 14.31
N SER A 426 22.00 22.51 14.81
CA SER A 426 21.16 21.96 15.89
C SER A 426 19.78 21.71 15.35
N VAL A 427 19.34 20.45 15.31
CA VAL A 427 18.12 20.01 14.64
C VAL A 427 17.27 19.15 15.59
N PRO A 428 15.94 19.36 15.71
CA PRO A 428 15.10 18.50 16.52
C PRO A 428 14.99 17.10 15.92
N VAL A 429 15.16 16.06 16.76
CA VAL A 429 15.13 14.64 16.38
C VAL A 429 14.04 13.89 17.12
N LEU A 430 13.88 12.59 16.83
CA LEU A 430 12.96 11.73 17.56
C LEU A 430 13.63 11.19 18.82
N SER A 431 12.88 11.13 19.93
CA SER A 431 13.34 10.45 21.14
C SER A 431 13.49 8.94 20.90
N GLU A 432 14.48 8.30 21.51
CA GLU A 432 14.56 6.85 21.54
C GLU A 432 13.29 6.27 22.15
N GLY A 433 12.51 5.51 21.39
CA GLY A 433 11.29 4.84 21.88
C GLY A 433 9.95 5.41 21.38
N SER A 434 9.89 6.51 20.64
CA SER A 434 8.64 6.92 20.01
C SER A 434 8.35 6.03 18.80
N ALA A 435 7.23 5.29 18.84
CA ALA A 435 6.66 4.62 17.69
C ALA A 435 6.45 5.63 16.55
N PRO A 436 6.50 5.21 15.26
CA PRO A 436 6.21 6.12 14.17
C PRO A 436 4.81 6.72 14.38
N PHE A 437 4.72 8.03 14.35
CA PHE A 437 3.46 8.76 14.45
C PHE A 437 2.52 8.27 13.35
N SER A 438 1.36 7.72 13.74
CA SER A 438 0.26 7.55 12.80
C SER A 438 -0.21 8.95 12.39
N SER A 439 -0.42 9.16 11.10
CA SER A 439 -0.74 10.42 10.42
C SER A 439 -2.10 11.05 10.81
N GLY A 440 -2.41 11.12 12.11
CA GLY A 440 -3.69 11.61 12.64
C GLY A 440 -3.61 12.78 13.62
N GLU A 441 -2.41 13.21 14.07
CA GLU A 441 -2.30 14.19 15.18
C GLU A 441 -1.55 15.50 14.86
N GLU A 442 -1.34 15.87 13.60
CA GLU A 442 -0.76 17.18 13.25
C GLU A 442 -1.81 18.23 12.81
N LEU A 443 -3.04 18.16 13.30
CA LEU A 443 -4.03 19.25 13.15
C LEU A 443 -4.61 19.62 14.50
N LYS A 444 -3.87 20.40 15.25
CA LYS A 444 -4.38 21.43 16.17
C LYS A 444 -3.44 22.62 16.20
#